data_7a2167a8462e030101183e90f9bed89b
#
_entry.id   7a2167a8462e030101183e90f9bed89b
#
_cell.length_a   1.000
_cell.length_b   1.000
_cell.length_c   1.000
_cell.angle_alpha   90.00
_cell.angle_beta   90.00
_cell.angle_gamma   90.00
#
_symmetry.space_group_name_H-M   'P 1'
#
loop_
_entity.id
_entity.type
_entity.pdbx_description
1 polymer ?
#
loop_
_entity_poly.entity_id
_entity_poly.type
_entity_poly.pdbx_seq_one_letter_code
_entity_poly.pdbx_strand_id
1 'polypeptide(L)'
;MAEIQRDILDKLKAWKENPRRKPLVLQGARQVGKSWALKKFGRESFEDMVYINFDTMPAMKEDFKRTKEPMKLIKSMELMTGKKISSTSTLIVLDEIQECNEALNSLKYFCEDAPEYAVVCAGSLLGVALNRTGASFPVGKVDFMTLYPVSFAEYLMAADAQLYHSYQMIDEVMAVPEVLHQQLIDAYKLHLVLGGMPEAVSAYIDTRSWAEVKVVQDTVLQSYSIDFAKHISNKDIPRVFQVWGNLQNQLAREDKKFRYADVQKGARAREYEGAIEWLCLAGLVHRVSATETPRLPLSAYKKDNAFKLYLNDVGLLGRKFDLDATTILMGDYLFTEFKGVMAENYVLQALVRQYGSQHYYWTSGNTAEVEFLLQDAGKIIPIEVKADKNVTAKSLAYYRKQYLPKLSVRLSTLNMRKDDDLLNLPLYLVDKLKMLVESIELNE
;
A
#
# COMPACT_ATOMS: atom_id res chain seq x y z
N MET A 1 19.79 12.83 4.13
CA MET A 1 18.86 11.68 3.87
C MET A 1 18.94 11.31 2.41
N ALA A 2 19.21 10.05 2.12
CA ALA A 2 19.17 9.55 0.76
C ALA A 2 17.81 9.84 0.11
N GLU A 3 17.84 10.32 -1.11
CA GLU A 3 16.62 10.60 -1.86
C GLU A 3 16.15 9.32 -2.57
N ILE A 4 14.93 8.89 -2.24
CA ILE A 4 14.34 7.68 -2.83
C ILE A 4 13.47 8.10 -4.02
N GLN A 5 13.84 7.68 -5.23
CA GLN A 5 13.02 7.84 -6.41
C GLN A 5 11.73 7.03 -6.24
N ARG A 6 10.58 7.61 -6.58
CA ARG A 6 9.27 6.98 -6.39
C ARG A 6 8.51 6.87 -7.71
N ASP A 7 7.99 5.69 -8.01
CA ASP A 7 7.21 5.40 -9.25
C ASP A 7 6.00 6.32 -9.42
N ILE A 8 5.47 6.86 -8.31
CA ILE A 8 4.36 7.80 -8.35
C ILE A 8 4.68 9.06 -9.15
N LEU A 9 5.96 9.47 -9.25
CA LEU A 9 6.35 10.68 -9.98
C LEU A 9 6.05 10.54 -11.49
N ASP A 10 6.24 9.36 -12.06
CA ASP A 10 5.93 9.12 -13.48
C ASP A 10 4.42 9.08 -13.71
N LYS A 11 3.65 8.54 -12.76
CA LYS A 11 2.18 8.61 -12.81
C LYS A 11 1.67 10.05 -12.70
N LEU A 12 2.30 10.88 -11.86
CA LEU A 12 1.98 12.30 -11.73
C LEU A 12 2.31 13.08 -13.01
N LYS A 13 3.44 12.77 -13.67
CA LYS A 13 3.79 13.34 -14.99
C LYS A 13 2.76 12.96 -16.05
N ALA A 14 2.40 11.67 -16.13
CA ALA A 14 1.35 11.19 -17.05
C ALA A 14 -0.02 11.86 -16.76
N TRP A 15 -0.39 12.09 -15.50
CA TRP A 15 -1.59 12.84 -15.14
C TRP A 15 -1.51 14.29 -15.62
N LYS A 16 -0.38 14.97 -15.48
CA LYS A 16 -0.19 16.35 -15.97
C LYS A 16 -0.44 16.45 -17.47
N GLU A 17 0.06 15.49 -18.23
CA GLU A 17 -0.02 15.45 -19.70
C GLU A 17 -1.42 15.03 -20.21
N ASN A 18 -2.25 14.44 -19.36
CA ASN A 18 -3.60 14.02 -19.75
C ASN A 18 -4.51 15.23 -19.99
N PRO A 19 -5.01 15.49 -21.24
CA PRO A 19 -5.89 16.62 -21.52
C PRO A 19 -7.26 16.53 -20.84
N ARG A 20 -7.62 15.36 -20.32
CA ARG A 20 -8.87 15.12 -19.57
C ARG A 20 -8.63 14.99 -18.08
N ARG A 21 -7.45 15.43 -17.59
CA ARG A 21 -7.14 15.37 -16.15
C ARG A 21 -8.19 16.12 -15.34
N LYS A 22 -8.49 15.59 -14.18
CA LYS A 22 -9.30 16.26 -13.14
C LYS A 22 -8.39 16.65 -11.98
N PRO A 23 -8.84 17.51 -11.06
CA PRO A 23 -8.11 17.71 -9.80
C PRO A 23 -7.74 16.37 -9.18
N LEU A 24 -6.47 16.21 -8.77
CA LEU A 24 -5.94 14.93 -8.29
C LEU A 24 -5.99 14.84 -6.77
N VAL A 25 -6.47 13.71 -6.28
CA VAL A 25 -6.45 13.33 -4.87
C VAL A 25 -5.38 12.26 -4.65
N LEU A 26 -4.25 12.64 -4.03
CA LEU A 26 -3.19 11.72 -3.65
C LEU A 26 -3.44 11.21 -2.23
N GLN A 27 -3.86 9.96 -2.12
CA GLN A 27 -4.10 9.29 -0.85
C GLN A 27 -2.98 8.30 -0.49
N GLY A 28 -2.98 7.78 0.71
CA GLY A 28 -2.02 6.80 1.22
C GLY A 28 -1.79 6.97 2.71
N ALA A 29 -1.22 5.97 3.36
CA ALA A 29 -0.94 5.98 4.78
C ALA A 29 -0.10 7.20 5.20
N ARG A 30 -0.11 7.53 6.49
CA ARG A 30 0.77 8.58 7.02
C ARG A 30 2.24 8.18 6.86
N GLN A 31 3.11 9.18 6.63
CA GLN A 31 4.56 9.04 6.49
C GLN A 31 5.07 8.22 5.28
N VAL A 32 4.22 7.92 4.29
CA VAL A 32 4.65 7.28 3.03
C VAL A 32 5.28 8.26 2.03
N GLY A 33 5.36 9.58 2.36
CA GLY A 33 6.04 10.58 1.56
C GLY A 33 5.15 11.39 0.59
N LYS A 34 3.83 11.51 0.83
CA LYS A 34 2.91 12.26 -0.05
C LYS A 34 3.33 13.71 -0.31
N SER A 35 3.56 14.48 0.77
CA SER A 35 3.98 15.90 0.66
C SER A 35 5.31 16.05 -0.04
N TRP A 36 6.26 15.12 0.19
CA TRP A 36 7.54 15.08 -0.52
C TRP A 36 7.32 14.85 -2.02
N ALA A 37 6.51 13.85 -2.40
CA ALA A 37 6.23 13.52 -3.79
C ALA A 37 5.59 14.70 -4.53
N LEU A 38 4.60 15.38 -3.93
CA LEU A 38 3.96 16.54 -4.53
C LEU A 38 4.91 17.75 -4.66
N LYS A 39 5.76 18.00 -3.66
CA LYS A 39 6.77 19.06 -3.72
C LYS A 39 7.83 18.78 -4.79
N LYS A 40 8.27 17.51 -4.92
CA LYS A 40 9.21 17.10 -5.95
C LYS A 40 8.57 17.21 -7.34
N PHE A 41 7.38 16.70 -7.52
CA PHE A 41 6.61 16.82 -8.75
C PHE A 41 6.42 18.29 -9.19
N GLY A 42 6.06 19.18 -8.23
CA GLY A 42 5.92 20.61 -8.53
C GLY A 42 7.22 21.23 -9.01
N ARG A 43 8.35 20.94 -8.34
CA ARG A 43 9.66 21.48 -8.73
C ARG A 43 10.19 20.96 -10.07
N GLU A 44 9.91 19.68 -10.39
CA GLU A 44 10.44 19.05 -11.62
C GLU A 44 9.55 19.27 -12.85
N SER A 45 8.26 19.52 -12.64
CA SER A 45 7.29 19.49 -13.72
C SER A 45 6.59 20.83 -13.98
N PHE A 46 6.74 21.84 -13.12
CA PHE A 46 6.13 23.16 -13.26
C PHE A 46 7.17 24.26 -13.03
N GLU A 47 6.90 25.45 -13.58
CA GLU A 47 7.75 26.64 -13.38
C GLU A 47 7.60 27.18 -11.96
N ASP A 48 6.38 27.11 -11.39
CA ASP A 48 6.09 27.53 -10.03
C ASP A 48 5.08 26.59 -9.35
N MET A 49 5.03 26.67 -8.03
CA MET A 49 4.13 25.91 -7.19
C MET A 49 3.59 26.77 -6.07
N VAL A 50 2.28 26.76 -5.88
CA VAL A 50 1.60 27.29 -4.70
C VAL A 50 1.23 26.13 -3.78
N TYR A 51 1.75 26.16 -2.57
CA TYR A 51 1.59 25.09 -1.59
C TYR A 51 0.82 25.61 -0.36
N ILE A 52 -0.39 25.12 -0.18
CA ILE A 52 -1.29 25.43 0.93
C ILE A 52 -1.38 24.19 1.81
N ASN A 53 -0.98 24.34 3.08
CA ASN A 53 -1.15 23.29 4.07
C ASN A 53 -2.20 23.72 5.09
N PHE A 54 -3.31 22.99 5.16
CA PHE A 54 -4.45 23.37 6.02
C PHE A 54 -4.21 23.18 7.51
N ASP A 55 -3.18 22.44 7.91
CA ASP A 55 -2.80 22.33 9.34
C ASP A 55 -2.04 23.59 9.80
N THR A 56 -1.17 24.16 8.95
CA THR A 56 -0.31 25.30 9.29
C THR A 56 -0.86 26.65 8.81
N MET A 57 -1.85 26.66 7.91
CA MET A 57 -2.45 27.88 7.33
C MET A 57 -3.96 27.95 7.61
N PRO A 58 -4.39 28.14 8.87
CA PRO A 58 -5.80 28.11 9.23
C PRO A 58 -6.62 29.24 8.58
N ALA A 59 -6.00 30.37 8.25
CA ALA A 59 -6.67 31.48 7.55
C ALA A 59 -7.24 31.03 6.18
N MET A 60 -6.55 30.14 5.47
CA MET A 60 -7.05 29.61 4.21
C MET A 60 -8.34 28.79 4.38
N LYS A 61 -8.55 28.13 5.52
CA LYS A 61 -9.82 27.40 5.79
C LYS A 61 -11.02 28.35 5.73
N GLU A 62 -10.88 29.57 6.22
CA GLU A 62 -11.97 30.56 6.22
C GLU A 62 -12.30 31.05 4.79
N ASP A 63 -11.30 31.18 3.91
CA ASP A 63 -11.57 31.53 2.53
C ASP A 63 -12.32 30.42 1.79
N PHE A 64 -11.96 29.17 1.98
CA PHE A 64 -12.68 28.02 1.41
C PHE A 64 -14.10 27.85 1.99
N LYS A 65 -14.36 28.26 3.23
CA LYS A 65 -15.71 28.31 3.81
C LYS A 65 -16.55 29.41 3.15
N ARG A 66 -15.95 30.57 2.87
CA ARG A 66 -16.63 31.75 2.33
C ARG A 66 -17.04 31.58 0.87
N THR A 67 -16.23 30.91 0.07
CA THR A 67 -16.50 30.71 -1.36
C THR A 67 -15.97 29.39 -1.87
N LYS A 68 -16.58 28.87 -2.92
CA LYS A 68 -16.09 27.70 -3.69
C LYS A 68 -15.75 28.07 -5.13
N GLU A 69 -15.86 29.35 -5.49
CA GLU A 69 -15.53 29.83 -6.83
C GLU A 69 -14.01 29.80 -7.06
N PRO A 70 -13.51 29.04 -8.05
CA PRO A 70 -12.07 28.84 -8.27
C PRO A 70 -11.29 30.14 -8.38
N MET A 71 -11.79 31.11 -9.17
CA MET A 71 -11.08 32.37 -9.41
C MET A 71 -10.93 33.21 -8.14
N LYS A 72 -11.91 33.18 -7.23
CA LYS A 72 -11.80 33.86 -5.93
C LYS A 72 -10.81 33.17 -5.02
N LEU A 73 -10.84 31.82 -5.02
CA LEU A 73 -9.87 31.02 -4.23
C LEU A 73 -8.44 31.21 -4.74
N ILE A 74 -8.24 31.22 -6.08
CA ILE A 74 -6.94 31.50 -6.70
C ILE A 74 -6.45 32.87 -6.24
N LYS A 75 -7.32 33.91 -6.28
CA LYS A 75 -6.94 35.24 -5.84
C LYS A 75 -6.56 35.29 -4.36
N SER A 76 -7.28 34.58 -3.49
CA SER A 76 -6.92 34.45 -2.07
C SER A 76 -5.57 33.76 -1.88
N MET A 77 -5.32 32.68 -2.61
CA MET A 77 -4.04 31.97 -2.57
C MET A 77 -2.87 32.86 -3.06
N GLU A 78 -3.06 33.64 -4.12
CA GLU A 78 -2.07 34.62 -4.60
C GLU A 78 -1.73 35.67 -3.54
N LEU A 79 -2.76 36.23 -2.89
CA LEU A 79 -2.58 37.24 -1.82
C LEU A 79 -1.86 36.66 -0.60
N MET A 80 -2.20 35.44 -0.24
CA MET A 80 -1.62 34.78 0.94
C MET A 80 -0.16 34.36 0.72
N THR A 81 0.17 33.91 -0.50
CA THR A 81 1.50 33.38 -0.82
C THR A 81 2.44 34.38 -1.48
N GLY A 82 1.92 35.52 -1.95
CA GLY A 82 2.67 36.51 -2.74
C GLY A 82 3.05 36.02 -4.14
N LYS A 83 2.53 34.88 -4.60
CA LYS A 83 2.83 34.28 -5.91
C LYS A 83 1.65 34.42 -6.86
N LYS A 84 1.95 34.67 -8.13
CA LYS A 84 0.92 34.59 -9.19
C LYS A 84 0.67 33.15 -9.59
N ILE A 85 -0.58 32.82 -9.87
CA ILE A 85 -1.01 31.47 -10.27
C ILE A 85 -1.39 31.50 -11.75
N SER A 86 -0.53 30.90 -12.56
CA SER A 86 -0.79 30.68 -13.99
C SER A 86 -1.45 29.31 -14.20
N SER A 87 -2.46 29.26 -15.05
CA SER A 87 -3.13 27.99 -15.40
C SER A 87 -2.24 27.00 -16.14
N THR A 88 -1.18 27.49 -16.81
CA THR A 88 -0.30 26.67 -17.65
C THR A 88 0.97 26.22 -16.94
N SER A 89 1.48 27.02 -15.98
CA SER A 89 2.82 26.80 -15.43
C SER A 89 2.88 26.65 -13.91
N THR A 90 1.75 26.86 -13.19
CA THR A 90 1.72 26.75 -11.73
C THR A 90 0.97 25.51 -11.26
N LEU A 91 1.58 24.72 -10.39
CA LEU A 91 0.90 23.64 -9.64
C LEU A 91 0.29 24.20 -8.36
N ILE A 92 -1.00 23.98 -8.16
CA ILE A 92 -1.68 24.25 -6.87
C ILE A 92 -1.70 22.96 -6.04
N VAL A 93 -1.07 23.00 -4.87
CA VAL A 93 -1.01 21.88 -3.92
C VAL A 93 -1.81 22.22 -2.68
N LEU A 94 -2.82 21.42 -2.37
CA LEU A 94 -3.66 21.50 -1.17
C LEU A 94 -3.32 20.32 -0.25
N ASP A 95 -2.43 20.53 0.72
CA ASP A 95 -1.96 19.47 1.62
C ASP A 95 -2.74 19.45 2.93
N GLU A 96 -2.81 18.27 3.57
CA GLU A 96 -3.64 17.96 4.73
C GLU A 96 -5.12 18.38 4.52
N ILE A 97 -5.65 18.06 3.32
CA ILE A 97 -6.97 18.53 2.87
C ILE A 97 -8.11 18.01 3.76
N GLN A 98 -7.93 16.90 4.51
CA GLN A 98 -8.91 16.40 5.48
C GLN A 98 -9.17 17.38 6.62
N GLU A 99 -8.30 18.38 6.83
CA GLU A 99 -8.49 19.46 7.80
C GLU A 99 -9.44 20.56 7.29
N CYS A 100 -9.88 20.49 6.01
CA CYS A 100 -10.78 21.46 5.40
C CYS A 100 -11.72 20.79 4.38
N ASN A 101 -12.90 20.36 4.84
CA ASN A 101 -13.90 19.71 3.99
C ASN A 101 -14.35 20.60 2.82
N GLU A 102 -14.40 21.93 3.05
CA GLU A 102 -14.78 22.89 2.03
C GLU A 102 -13.78 22.95 0.88
N ALA A 103 -12.48 22.75 1.17
CA ALA A 103 -11.45 22.65 0.15
C ALA A 103 -11.64 21.38 -0.68
N LEU A 104 -11.95 20.25 -0.04
CA LEU A 104 -12.27 19.02 -0.75
C LEU A 104 -13.47 19.19 -1.69
N ASN A 105 -14.53 19.86 -1.21
CA ASN A 105 -15.73 20.17 -2.01
C ASN A 105 -15.46 21.13 -3.16
N SER A 106 -14.49 22.05 -3.02
CA SER A 106 -14.13 23.00 -4.06
C SER A 106 -13.51 22.34 -5.29
N LEU A 107 -12.94 21.14 -5.17
CA LEU A 107 -12.35 20.40 -6.29
C LEU A 107 -13.36 20.16 -7.41
N LYS A 108 -14.67 20.02 -7.09
CA LYS A 108 -15.72 19.95 -8.11
C LYS A 108 -15.72 21.18 -9.01
N TYR A 109 -15.65 22.35 -8.43
CA TYR A 109 -15.71 23.62 -9.16
C TYR A 109 -14.41 23.87 -9.93
N PHE A 110 -13.25 23.48 -9.39
CA PHE A 110 -12.02 23.47 -10.18
C PHE A 110 -12.13 22.55 -11.40
N CYS A 111 -12.77 21.39 -11.28
CA CYS A 111 -12.98 20.50 -12.43
C CYS A 111 -13.95 21.06 -13.47
N GLU A 112 -15.00 21.79 -13.05
CA GLU A 112 -16.08 22.27 -13.94
C GLU A 112 -15.81 23.65 -14.51
N ASP A 113 -15.30 24.58 -13.70
CA ASP A 113 -15.23 26.01 -14.01
C ASP A 113 -13.79 26.51 -14.25
N ALA A 114 -12.76 25.70 -13.91
CA ALA A 114 -11.35 26.05 -14.07
C ALA A 114 -10.46 24.82 -14.36
N PRO A 115 -10.83 23.95 -15.33
CA PRO A 115 -10.13 22.68 -15.60
C PRO A 115 -8.69 22.87 -16.11
N GLU A 116 -8.36 24.06 -16.60
CA GLU A 116 -7.01 24.42 -17.07
C GLU A 116 -5.99 24.48 -15.92
N TYR A 117 -6.43 24.74 -14.68
CA TYR A 117 -5.52 24.80 -13.52
C TYR A 117 -5.16 23.39 -13.03
N ALA A 118 -3.87 23.16 -12.82
CA ALA A 118 -3.38 21.92 -12.24
C ALA A 118 -3.52 21.96 -10.72
N VAL A 119 -4.51 21.25 -10.17
CA VAL A 119 -4.78 21.16 -8.74
C VAL A 119 -4.54 19.75 -8.25
N VAL A 120 -3.68 19.60 -7.25
CA VAL A 120 -3.46 18.33 -6.55
C VAL A 120 -3.70 18.51 -5.05
N CYS A 121 -4.28 17.52 -4.41
CA CYS A 121 -4.42 17.52 -2.97
C CYS A 121 -3.88 16.24 -2.35
N ALA A 122 -3.45 16.34 -1.10
CA ALA A 122 -3.00 15.20 -0.32
C ALA A 122 -3.61 15.20 1.09
N GLY A 123 -3.75 14.01 1.64
CA GLY A 123 -4.17 13.82 3.02
C GLY A 123 -3.95 12.38 3.48
N SER A 124 -3.58 12.21 4.74
CA SER A 124 -3.27 10.89 5.29
C SER A 124 -4.50 10.07 5.67
N LEU A 125 -5.63 10.73 5.95
CA LEU A 125 -6.88 10.11 6.39
C LEU A 125 -8.04 10.39 5.42
N LEU A 126 -7.72 10.61 4.15
CA LEU A 126 -8.74 10.93 3.15
C LEU A 126 -9.79 9.83 3.01
N GLY A 127 -9.40 8.55 3.01
CA GLY A 127 -10.36 7.45 3.02
C GLY A 127 -11.37 7.54 4.17
N VAL A 128 -10.91 7.94 5.35
CA VAL A 128 -11.77 8.16 6.52
C VAL A 128 -12.64 9.41 6.36
N ALA A 129 -12.05 10.52 5.90
CA ALA A 129 -12.78 11.78 5.72
C ALA A 129 -13.90 11.66 4.68
N LEU A 130 -13.66 10.89 3.61
CA LEU A 130 -14.62 10.66 2.54
C LEU A 130 -15.84 9.83 2.97
N ASN A 131 -15.68 8.96 3.97
CA ASN A 131 -16.74 8.08 4.49
C ASN A 131 -17.47 8.66 5.72
N ARG A 132 -17.13 9.87 6.18
CA ARG A 132 -17.89 10.53 7.25
C ARG A 132 -19.27 10.97 6.75
N THR A 133 -20.31 10.63 7.50
CA THR A 133 -21.70 11.06 7.23
C THR A 133 -21.78 12.59 7.20
N GLY A 134 -22.25 13.14 6.09
CA GLY A 134 -22.43 14.60 5.90
C GLY A 134 -21.31 15.31 5.11
N ALA A 135 -20.21 14.63 4.76
CA ALA A 135 -19.24 15.20 3.84
C ALA A 135 -19.76 15.05 2.40
N SER A 136 -20.01 16.18 1.70
CA SER A 136 -20.23 16.17 0.26
C SER A 136 -18.90 15.90 -0.43
N PHE A 137 -18.81 14.86 -1.24
CA PHE A 137 -17.60 14.55 -2.01
C PHE A 137 -17.84 14.80 -3.50
N PRO A 138 -16.86 15.32 -4.26
CA PRO A 138 -17.00 15.60 -5.70
C PRO A 138 -16.92 14.32 -6.54
N VAL A 139 -17.93 13.45 -6.41
CA VAL A 139 -18.01 12.17 -7.13
C VAL A 139 -17.87 12.38 -8.65
N GLY A 140 -16.93 11.65 -9.26
CA GLY A 140 -16.68 11.71 -10.70
C GLY A 140 -15.97 12.99 -11.19
N LYS A 141 -15.60 13.92 -10.28
CA LYS A 141 -14.96 15.21 -10.60
C LYS A 141 -13.50 15.29 -10.16
N VAL A 142 -12.95 14.21 -9.68
CA VAL A 142 -11.54 14.08 -9.28
C VAL A 142 -10.94 12.79 -9.80
N ASP A 143 -9.62 12.80 -9.98
CA ASP A 143 -8.80 11.62 -10.19
C ASP A 143 -8.20 11.16 -8.86
N PHE A 144 -7.95 9.86 -8.71
CA PHE A 144 -7.33 9.29 -7.51
C PHE A 144 -6.01 8.63 -7.84
N MET A 145 -5.01 8.87 -6.98
CA MET A 145 -3.79 8.08 -6.93
C MET A 145 -3.50 7.67 -5.48
N THR A 146 -2.89 6.50 -5.31
CA THR A 146 -2.48 6.02 -4.00
C THR A 146 -0.96 5.90 -3.96
N LEU A 147 -0.33 6.56 -2.96
CA LEU A 147 1.07 6.38 -2.64
C LEU A 147 1.19 5.32 -1.56
N TYR A 148 1.86 4.23 -1.91
CA TYR A 148 2.15 3.11 -1.01
C TYR A 148 3.51 3.29 -0.33
N PRO A 149 3.87 2.49 0.68
CA PRO A 149 5.27 2.36 1.13
C PRO A 149 6.22 2.07 -0.04
N VAL A 150 7.50 2.34 0.14
CA VAL A 150 8.56 2.08 -0.85
C VAL A 150 8.55 0.62 -1.29
N SER A 151 8.51 0.37 -2.59
CA SER A 151 8.56 -0.98 -3.16
C SER A 151 9.95 -1.58 -3.10
N PHE A 152 10.04 -2.89 -3.35
CA PHE A 152 11.34 -3.53 -3.49
C PHE A 152 12.15 -2.94 -4.63
N ALA A 153 11.51 -2.63 -5.77
CA ALA A 153 12.16 -1.97 -6.91
C ALA A 153 12.67 -0.56 -6.57
N GLU A 154 11.84 0.26 -5.90
CA GLU A 154 12.23 1.60 -5.44
C GLU A 154 13.37 1.54 -4.40
N TYR A 155 13.32 0.54 -3.49
CA TYR A 155 14.41 0.27 -2.55
C TYR A 155 15.71 -0.10 -3.27
N LEU A 156 15.70 -1.03 -4.23
CA LEU A 156 16.87 -1.41 -5.00
C LEU A 156 17.46 -0.21 -5.73
N MET A 157 16.62 0.60 -6.39
CA MET A 157 17.07 1.82 -7.10
C MET A 157 17.86 2.76 -6.17
N ALA A 158 17.41 2.90 -4.93
CA ALA A 158 18.06 3.79 -3.96
C ALA A 158 19.29 3.16 -3.29
N ALA A 159 19.30 1.84 -3.10
CA ALA A 159 20.33 1.13 -2.33
C ALA A 159 21.48 0.61 -3.19
N ASP A 160 21.19 0.15 -4.42
CA ASP A 160 22.13 -0.46 -5.36
C ASP A 160 21.63 -0.31 -6.81
N ALA A 161 22.06 0.75 -7.47
CA ALA A 161 21.64 1.08 -8.84
C ALA A 161 22.04 -0.02 -9.87
N GLN A 162 23.15 -0.74 -9.66
CA GLN A 162 23.57 -1.80 -10.55
C GLN A 162 22.68 -3.03 -10.41
N LEU A 163 22.37 -3.42 -9.18
CA LEU A 163 21.46 -4.53 -8.90
C LEU A 163 20.04 -4.19 -9.38
N TYR A 164 19.59 -2.95 -9.21
CA TYR A 164 18.33 -2.46 -9.76
C TYR A 164 18.27 -2.59 -11.28
N HIS A 165 19.34 -2.17 -12.00
CA HIS A 165 19.38 -2.31 -13.45
C HIS A 165 19.24 -3.77 -13.87
N SER A 166 20.00 -4.68 -13.24
CA SER A 166 19.90 -6.12 -13.50
C SER A 166 18.50 -6.68 -13.17
N TYR A 167 17.88 -6.21 -12.08
CA TYR A 167 16.52 -6.55 -11.72
C TYR A 167 15.50 -6.09 -12.79
N GLN A 168 15.68 -4.90 -13.37
CA GLN A 168 14.79 -4.39 -14.42
C GLN A 168 14.82 -5.22 -15.69
N MET A 169 15.94 -5.84 -16.01
CA MET A 169 16.10 -6.71 -17.20
C MET A 169 15.38 -8.06 -17.08
N ILE A 170 14.83 -8.40 -15.90
CA ILE A 170 14.03 -9.61 -15.73
C ILE A 170 12.60 -9.30 -16.18
N ASP A 171 12.27 -9.53 -17.42
CA ASP A 171 11.00 -9.22 -18.08
C ASP A 171 10.28 -10.43 -18.69
N GLU A 172 10.94 -11.59 -18.70
CA GLU A 172 10.43 -12.86 -19.21
C GLU A 172 10.49 -13.96 -18.14
N VAL A 173 9.68 -15.00 -18.34
CA VAL A 173 9.64 -16.16 -17.45
C VAL A 173 10.78 -17.12 -17.80
N MET A 174 11.95 -16.87 -17.22
CA MET A 174 13.15 -17.70 -17.35
C MET A 174 13.96 -17.72 -16.05
N ALA A 175 14.75 -18.77 -15.85
CA ALA A 175 15.60 -18.86 -14.66
C ALA A 175 16.58 -17.68 -14.58
N VAL A 176 16.60 -17.01 -13.44
CA VAL A 176 17.55 -15.92 -13.16
C VAL A 176 18.95 -16.51 -12.94
N PRO A 177 20.03 -15.93 -13.48
CA PRO A 177 21.38 -16.39 -13.19
C PRO A 177 21.63 -16.53 -11.69
N GLU A 178 22.22 -17.62 -11.24
CA GLU A 178 22.26 -17.99 -9.81
C GLU A 178 22.91 -16.91 -8.93
N VAL A 179 23.98 -16.28 -9.41
CA VAL A 179 24.65 -15.19 -8.66
C VAL A 179 23.70 -14.00 -8.46
N LEU A 180 22.96 -13.60 -9.52
CA LEU A 180 21.98 -12.52 -9.45
C LEU A 180 20.80 -12.92 -8.56
N HIS A 181 20.33 -14.17 -8.68
CA HIS A 181 19.26 -14.69 -7.85
C HIS A 181 19.60 -14.57 -6.35
N GLN A 182 20.84 -14.99 -5.97
CA GLN A 182 21.27 -14.90 -4.58
C GLN A 182 21.41 -13.46 -4.09
N GLN A 183 21.96 -12.55 -4.91
CA GLN A 183 22.02 -11.12 -4.57
C GLN A 183 20.63 -10.50 -4.35
N LEU A 184 19.66 -10.85 -5.19
CA LEU A 184 18.28 -10.38 -5.06
C LEU A 184 17.58 -10.99 -3.84
N ILE A 185 17.84 -12.25 -3.49
CA ILE A 185 17.36 -12.88 -2.25
C ILE A 185 17.92 -12.15 -1.02
N ASP A 186 19.19 -11.79 -1.00
CA ASP A 186 19.78 -11.10 0.14
C ASP A 186 19.25 -9.66 0.26
N ALA A 187 19.08 -8.95 -0.85
CA ALA A 187 18.42 -7.65 -0.88
C ALA A 187 16.95 -7.73 -0.42
N TYR A 188 16.21 -8.77 -0.81
CA TYR A 188 14.85 -9.04 -0.35
C TYR A 188 14.78 -9.23 1.17
N LYS A 189 15.71 -10.01 1.76
CA LYS A 189 15.76 -10.17 3.22
C LYS A 189 15.99 -8.83 3.93
N LEU A 190 16.89 -7.99 3.40
CA LEU A 190 17.11 -6.64 3.92
C LEU A 190 15.81 -5.81 3.86
N HIS A 191 15.11 -5.84 2.73
CA HIS A 191 13.86 -5.12 2.57
C HIS A 191 12.74 -5.64 3.51
N LEU A 192 12.68 -6.92 3.82
CA LEU A 192 11.74 -7.45 4.83
C LEU A 192 11.93 -6.81 6.21
N VAL A 193 13.18 -6.55 6.61
CA VAL A 193 13.49 -5.91 7.89
C VAL A 193 13.21 -4.41 7.86
N LEU A 194 13.66 -3.75 6.79
CA LEU A 194 13.51 -2.31 6.61
C LEU A 194 12.04 -1.91 6.43
N GLY A 195 11.29 -2.72 5.70
CA GLY A 195 10.00 -2.32 5.15
C GLY A 195 10.14 -1.24 4.09
N GLY A 196 9.01 -0.60 3.79
CA GLY A 196 8.90 0.46 2.79
C GLY A 196 8.62 1.85 3.37
N MET A 197 8.77 2.08 4.69
CA MET A 197 8.64 3.43 5.22
C MET A 197 9.84 4.27 4.77
N PRO A 198 9.62 5.39 4.00
CA PRO A 198 10.73 6.10 3.35
C PRO A 198 11.83 6.56 4.31
N GLU A 199 11.46 7.01 5.51
CA GLU A 199 12.42 7.47 6.51
C GLU A 199 13.28 6.32 7.04
N ALA A 200 12.71 5.13 7.25
CA ALA A 200 13.45 3.95 7.68
C ALA A 200 14.43 3.48 6.58
N VAL A 201 13.97 3.47 5.32
CA VAL A 201 14.82 3.13 4.17
C VAL A 201 15.96 4.13 4.02
N SER A 202 15.69 5.44 4.08
CA SER A 202 16.73 6.49 4.02
C SER A 202 17.71 6.38 5.17
N ALA A 203 17.24 6.17 6.40
CA ALA A 203 18.11 6.02 7.58
C ALA A 203 19.11 4.87 7.38
N TYR A 204 18.63 3.72 6.88
CA TYR A 204 19.51 2.60 6.61
C TYR A 204 20.53 2.87 5.49
N ILE A 205 20.10 3.50 4.39
CA ILE A 205 21.00 3.82 3.26
C ILE A 205 22.10 4.75 3.72
N ASP A 206 21.76 5.78 4.52
CA ASP A 206 22.71 6.79 4.99
C ASP A 206 23.68 6.25 6.05
N THR A 207 23.22 5.40 6.97
CA THR A 207 23.97 5.06 8.19
C THR A 207 24.36 3.61 8.35
N ARG A 208 23.67 2.70 7.63
CA ARG A 208 23.77 1.25 7.81
C ARG A 208 23.48 0.78 9.24
N SER A 209 22.81 1.58 10.04
CA SER A 209 22.50 1.34 11.45
C SER A 209 21.08 0.77 11.65
N TRP A 210 20.98 -0.46 12.11
CA TRP A 210 19.72 -1.08 12.50
C TRP A 210 19.08 -0.39 13.72
N ALA A 211 19.89 0.17 14.60
CA ALA A 211 19.40 0.92 15.76
C ALA A 211 18.61 2.17 15.31
N GLU A 212 19.09 2.88 14.30
CA GLU A 212 18.37 4.04 13.74
C GLU A 212 17.09 3.63 13.02
N VAL A 213 17.13 2.56 12.23
CA VAL A 213 15.92 2.00 11.59
C VAL A 213 14.84 1.69 12.63
N LYS A 214 15.23 1.02 13.73
CA LYS A 214 14.33 0.68 14.83
C LYS A 214 13.70 1.93 15.46
N VAL A 215 14.47 2.98 15.72
CA VAL A 215 13.96 4.25 16.25
C VAL A 215 12.94 4.87 15.31
N VAL A 216 13.22 4.88 14.00
CA VAL A 216 12.29 5.42 12.99
C VAL A 216 11.00 4.59 12.96
N GLN A 217 11.09 3.27 12.91
CA GLN A 217 9.91 2.38 12.90
C GLN A 217 9.05 2.55 14.16
N ASP A 218 9.67 2.70 15.33
CA ASP A 218 8.96 2.98 16.58
C ASP A 218 8.24 4.33 16.53
N THR A 219 8.91 5.36 16.00
CA THR A 219 8.32 6.70 15.82
C THR A 219 7.10 6.66 14.88
N VAL A 220 7.19 5.90 13.79
CA VAL A 220 6.06 5.70 12.86
C VAL A 220 4.88 5.04 13.57
N LEU A 221 5.10 3.92 14.27
CA LEU A 221 4.06 3.19 15.00
C LEU A 221 3.41 4.06 16.09
N GLN A 222 4.22 4.86 16.79
CA GLN A 222 3.72 5.80 17.80
C GLN A 222 2.87 6.90 17.15
N SER A 223 3.28 7.45 16.01
CA SER A 223 2.52 8.49 15.30
C SER A 223 1.14 7.99 14.87
N TYR A 224 1.01 6.73 14.44
CA TYR A 224 -0.28 6.13 14.12
C TYR A 224 -1.19 6.08 15.36
N SER A 225 -0.63 5.73 16.51
CA SER A 225 -1.38 5.71 17.78
C SER A 225 -1.88 7.09 18.20
N ILE A 226 -1.10 8.15 17.97
CA ILE A 226 -1.51 9.54 18.21
C ILE A 226 -2.66 9.94 17.27
N ASP A 227 -2.62 9.53 16.00
CA ASP A 227 -3.69 9.80 15.04
C ASP A 227 -5.01 9.16 15.43
N PHE A 228 -4.98 7.96 16.02
CA PHE A 228 -6.20 7.32 16.53
C PHE A 228 -6.92 8.22 17.54
N ALA A 229 -6.17 8.81 18.47
CA ALA A 229 -6.72 9.70 19.48
C ALA A 229 -7.27 11.01 18.89
N LYS A 230 -6.66 11.53 17.81
CA LYS A 230 -7.05 12.82 17.19
C LYS A 230 -8.27 12.70 16.27
N HIS A 231 -8.41 11.60 15.53
CA HIS A 231 -9.33 11.53 14.39
C HIS A 231 -10.48 10.52 14.54
N ILE A 232 -10.56 9.81 15.66
CA ILE A 232 -11.61 8.83 15.94
C ILE A 232 -12.54 9.36 17.01
N SER A 233 -13.79 8.91 17.01
CA SER A 233 -14.72 9.24 18.09
C SER A 233 -14.25 8.64 19.42
N ASN A 234 -14.40 9.34 20.53
CA ASN A 234 -13.99 8.87 21.86
C ASN A 234 -14.53 7.46 22.19
N LYS A 235 -15.68 7.10 21.64
CA LYS A 235 -16.32 5.78 21.83
C LYS A 235 -15.57 4.66 21.12
N ASP A 236 -14.95 4.94 19.97
CA ASP A 236 -14.34 3.94 19.09
C ASP A 236 -12.82 3.85 19.26
N ILE A 237 -12.19 4.87 19.86
CA ILE A 237 -10.75 4.88 20.14
C ILE A 237 -10.27 3.58 20.82
N PRO A 238 -10.89 3.10 21.93
CA PRO A 238 -10.41 1.89 22.60
C PRO A 238 -10.45 0.66 21.69
N ARG A 239 -11.46 0.55 20.81
CA ARG A 239 -11.62 -0.58 19.90
C ARG A 239 -10.55 -0.60 18.82
N VAL A 240 -10.22 0.58 18.28
CA VAL A 240 -9.12 0.70 17.28
C VAL A 240 -7.80 0.32 17.92
N PHE A 241 -7.50 0.80 19.12
CA PHE A 241 -6.30 0.41 19.86
C PHE A 241 -6.24 -1.09 20.14
N GLN A 242 -7.37 -1.69 20.52
CA GLN A 242 -7.45 -3.14 20.78
C GLN A 242 -7.19 -3.96 19.50
N VAL A 243 -7.83 -3.59 18.37
CA VAL A 243 -7.57 -4.26 17.08
C VAL A 243 -6.12 -4.06 16.66
N TRP A 244 -5.61 -2.82 16.66
CA TRP A 244 -4.24 -2.48 16.29
C TRP A 244 -3.18 -3.19 17.14
N GLY A 245 -3.41 -3.24 18.45
CA GLY A 245 -2.53 -3.91 19.42
C GLY A 245 -2.56 -5.42 19.32
N ASN A 246 -3.60 -6.02 18.71
CA ASN A 246 -3.76 -7.47 18.60
C ASN A 246 -3.36 -8.04 17.23
N LEU A 247 -3.09 -7.20 16.22
CA LEU A 247 -2.81 -7.64 14.84
C LEU A 247 -1.69 -8.68 14.76
N GLN A 248 -0.57 -8.45 15.44
CA GLN A 248 0.56 -9.38 15.44
C GLN A 248 0.17 -10.74 16.05
N ASN A 249 -0.64 -10.76 17.11
CA ASN A 249 -1.10 -12.01 17.74
C ASN A 249 -2.02 -12.81 16.81
N GLN A 250 -2.89 -12.12 16.05
CA GLN A 250 -3.75 -12.77 15.06
C GLN A 250 -2.92 -13.39 13.93
N LEU A 251 -1.92 -12.65 13.42
CA LEU A 251 -1.04 -13.08 12.34
C LEU A 251 -0.04 -14.18 12.77
N ALA A 252 0.34 -14.25 14.05
CA ALA A 252 1.20 -15.31 14.58
C ALA A 252 0.52 -16.68 14.64
N ARG A 253 -0.81 -16.74 14.49
CA ARG A 253 -1.54 -18.01 14.50
C ARG A 253 -1.36 -18.75 13.18
N GLU A 254 -1.48 -20.07 13.22
CA GLU A 254 -1.34 -20.93 12.04
C GLU A 254 -2.33 -20.55 10.93
N ASP A 255 -3.62 -20.32 11.27
CA ASP A 255 -4.67 -19.98 10.30
C ASP A 255 -4.78 -18.48 9.99
N LYS A 256 -4.12 -17.60 10.77
CA LYS A 256 -4.10 -16.13 10.63
C LYS A 256 -5.48 -15.46 10.49
N LYS A 257 -6.57 -16.21 10.76
CA LYS A 257 -7.94 -15.70 10.70
C LYS A 257 -8.20 -14.73 11.83
N PHE A 258 -8.79 -13.60 11.52
CA PHE A 258 -9.15 -12.61 12.53
C PHE A 258 -10.26 -13.16 13.43
N ARG A 259 -10.00 -13.16 14.74
CA ARG A 259 -10.94 -13.63 15.75
C ARG A 259 -11.22 -12.52 16.76
N TYR A 260 -12.45 -12.09 16.83
CA TYR A 260 -12.88 -11.04 17.76
C TYR A 260 -12.65 -11.43 19.23
N ALA A 261 -12.83 -12.71 19.57
CA ALA A 261 -12.61 -13.24 20.92
C ALA A 261 -11.15 -13.09 21.40
N ASP A 262 -10.18 -13.06 20.48
CA ASP A 262 -8.76 -12.87 20.82
C ASP A 262 -8.43 -11.38 21.05
N VAL A 263 -9.24 -10.45 20.51
CA VAL A 263 -9.13 -9.02 20.79
C VAL A 263 -9.61 -8.75 22.23
N GLN A 264 -10.78 -9.28 22.58
CA GLN A 264 -11.37 -9.20 23.92
C GLN A 264 -12.34 -10.35 24.13
N LYS A 265 -12.30 -10.97 25.32
CA LYS A 265 -13.24 -12.05 25.67
C LYS A 265 -14.69 -11.56 25.53
N GLY A 266 -15.48 -12.29 24.75
CA GLY A 266 -16.89 -11.95 24.49
C GLY A 266 -17.12 -10.87 23.43
N ALA A 267 -16.06 -10.39 22.75
CA ALA A 267 -16.18 -9.41 21.66
C ALA A 267 -17.03 -9.93 20.50
N ARG A 268 -17.85 -9.04 19.93
CA ARG A 268 -18.73 -9.34 18.80
C ARG A 268 -18.34 -8.52 17.57
N ALA A 269 -18.54 -9.09 16.38
CA ALA A 269 -18.23 -8.44 15.12
C ALA A 269 -18.79 -7.00 15.02
N ARG A 270 -20.06 -6.81 15.31
CA ARG A 270 -20.73 -5.49 15.25
C ARG A 270 -20.08 -4.38 16.09
N GLU A 271 -19.25 -4.76 17.06
CA GLU A 271 -18.58 -3.80 17.96
C GLU A 271 -17.24 -3.32 17.41
N TYR A 272 -16.58 -4.13 16.59
CA TYR A 272 -15.23 -3.90 16.10
C TYR A 272 -15.15 -3.65 14.58
N GLU A 273 -16.22 -3.95 13.83
CA GLU A 273 -16.21 -3.78 12.36
C GLU A 273 -15.89 -2.34 11.96
N GLY A 274 -16.47 -1.34 12.64
CA GLY A 274 -16.15 0.06 12.39
C GLY A 274 -14.68 0.43 12.69
N ALA A 275 -14.08 -0.21 13.70
CA ALA A 275 -12.66 -0.02 14.02
C ALA A 275 -11.75 -0.62 12.93
N ILE A 276 -12.10 -1.82 12.43
CA ILE A 276 -11.38 -2.48 11.34
C ILE A 276 -11.53 -1.67 10.05
N GLU A 277 -12.74 -1.24 9.72
CA GLU A 277 -13.00 -0.42 8.54
C GLU A 277 -12.20 0.89 8.59
N TRP A 278 -12.17 1.55 9.75
CA TRP A 278 -11.36 2.75 9.94
C TRP A 278 -9.88 2.50 9.66
N LEU A 279 -9.29 1.42 10.19
CA LEU A 279 -7.89 1.07 9.94
C LEU A 279 -7.62 0.77 8.47
N CYS A 280 -8.56 0.12 7.77
CA CYS A 280 -8.48 -0.12 6.33
C CYS A 280 -8.54 1.19 5.53
N LEU A 281 -9.50 2.08 5.86
CA LEU A 281 -9.67 3.38 5.20
C LEU A 281 -8.50 4.33 5.46
N ALA A 282 -7.86 4.23 6.63
CA ALA A 282 -6.63 4.94 6.95
C ALA A 282 -5.40 4.40 6.18
N GLY A 283 -5.56 3.28 5.48
CA GLY A 283 -4.48 2.61 4.74
C GLY A 283 -3.43 1.95 5.63
N LEU A 284 -3.77 1.63 6.88
CA LEU A 284 -2.86 1.03 7.86
C LEU A 284 -2.91 -0.49 7.85
N VAL A 285 -4.04 -1.06 7.44
CA VAL A 285 -4.22 -2.51 7.30
C VAL A 285 -4.93 -2.84 5.99
N HIS A 286 -4.71 -4.06 5.53
CA HIS A 286 -5.38 -4.66 4.39
C HIS A 286 -6.21 -5.86 4.83
N ARG A 287 -7.48 -5.88 4.43
CA ARG A 287 -8.39 -6.99 4.69
C ARG A 287 -8.38 -7.96 3.52
N VAL A 288 -8.13 -9.24 3.78
CA VAL A 288 -8.20 -10.35 2.82
C VAL A 288 -9.36 -11.24 3.20
N SER A 289 -10.40 -11.29 2.37
CA SER A 289 -11.65 -12.00 2.67
C SER A 289 -11.58 -13.47 2.24
N ALA A 290 -12.20 -14.37 3.02
CA ALA A 290 -12.30 -15.77 2.64
C ALA A 290 -13.27 -15.99 1.49
N THR A 291 -13.00 -16.98 0.64
CA THR A 291 -13.97 -17.62 -0.23
C THR A 291 -13.79 -19.14 -0.21
N GLU A 292 -14.89 -19.89 -0.21
CA GLU A 292 -14.89 -21.33 -0.40
C GLU A 292 -15.21 -21.71 -1.84
N THR A 293 -15.82 -20.79 -2.56
CA THR A 293 -16.25 -20.99 -3.96
C THR A 293 -15.48 -20.02 -4.85
N PRO A 294 -14.35 -20.44 -5.45
CA PRO A 294 -13.55 -19.58 -6.30
C PRO A 294 -14.19 -19.44 -7.68
N ARG A 295 -15.18 -18.56 -7.80
CA ARG A 295 -15.89 -18.20 -9.02
C ARG A 295 -15.89 -16.69 -9.22
N LEU A 296 -15.99 -16.28 -10.48
CA LEU A 296 -16.05 -14.87 -10.86
C LEU A 296 -17.49 -14.32 -10.75
N PRO A 297 -17.65 -13.09 -10.27
CA PRO A 297 -16.60 -12.27 -9.62
C PRO A 297 -16.35 -12.74 -8.18
N LEU A 298 -15.10 -12.77 -7.72
CA LEU A 298 -14.76 -13.24 -6.37
C LEU A 298 -15.50 -12.47 -5.26
N SER A 299 -15.80 -11.18 -5.49
CA SER A 299 -16.56 -10.35 -4.56
C SER A 299 -17.96 -10.87 -4.23
N ALA A 300 -18.60 -11.59 -5.15
CA ALA A 300 -19.92 -12.17 -4.95
C ALA A 300 -19.90 -13.43 -4.05
N TYR A 301 -18.74 -14.06 -3.90
CA TYR A 301 -18.58 -15.32 -3.16
C TYR A 301 -17.74 -15.15 -1.88
N LYS A 302 -17.38 -13.92 -1.51
CA LYS A 302 -16.65 -13.65 -0.29
C LYS A 302 -17.50 -13.97 0.95
N LYS A 303 -16.83 -14.38 2.02
CA LYS A 303 -17.41 -14.52 3.36
C LYS A 303 -17.15 -13.25 4.16
N ASP A 304 -18.20 -12.55 4.61
CA ASP A 304 -18.04 -11.31 5.36
C ASP A 304 -17.49 -11.52 6.77
N ASN A 305 -17.73 -12.70 7.37
CA ASN A 305 -17.34 -13.05 8.73
C ASN A 305 -15.99 -13.81 8.83
N ALA A 306 -15.32 -14.06 7.72
CA ALA A 306 -14.05 -14.77 7.68
C ALA A 306 -13.02 -13.98 6.85
N PHE A 307 -12.01 -13.44 7.51
CA PHE A 307 -10.98 -12.62 6.87
C PHE A 307 -9.68 -12.65 7.67
N LYS A 308 -8.60 -12.19 7.02
CA LYS A 308 -7.30 -11.92 7.62
C LYS A 308 -7.02 -10.42 7.54
N LEU A 309 -6.24 -9.88 8.48
CA LEU A 309 -5.77 -8.50 8.46
C LEU A 309 -4.25 -8.47 8.44
N TYR A 310 -3.69 -7.78 7.45
CA TYR A 310 -2.25 -7.58 7.29
C TYR A 310 -1.90 -6.10 7.43
N LEU A 311 -0.67 -5.79 7.86
CA LEU A 311 -0.20 -4.42 7.93
C LEU A 311 0.11 -3.88 6.52
N ASN A 312 0.04 -2.57 6.40
CA ASN A 312 0.44 -1.84 5.18
C ASN A 312 1.94 -1.89 4.90
N ASP A 313 2.75 -2.26 5.90
CA ASP A 313 4.21 -2.31 5.79
C ASP A 313 4.80 -3.50 6.56
N VAL A 314 5.66 -4.28 5.88
CA VAL A 314 6.26 -5.49 6.44
C VAL A 314 7.31 -5.17 7.51
N GLY A 315 8.08 -4.08 7.36
CA GLY A 315 9.05 -3.65 8.37
C GLY A 315 8.37 -3.24 9.67
N LEU A 316 7.24 -2.52 9.58
CA LEU A 316 6.42 -2.20 10.76
C LEU A 316 5.82 -3.45 11.39
N LEU A 317 5.45 -4.47 10.61
CA LEU A 317 5.01 -5.75 11.15
C LEU A 317 6.14 -6.44 11.92
N GLY A 318 7.34 -6.53 11.34
CA GLY A 318 8.53 -7.07 12.02
C GLY A 318 8.82 -6.32 13.32
N ARG A 319 8.67 -4.99 13.32
CA ARG A 319 8.85 -4.17 14.52
C ARG A 319 7.78 -4.44 15.58
N LYS A 320 6.51 -4.66 15.18
CA LYS A 320 5.43 -5.06 16.13
C LYS A 320 5.65 -6.45 16.75
N PHE A 321 6.35 -7.34 16.06
CA PHE A 321 6.80 -8.63 16.61
C PHE A 321 8.07 -8.51 17.46
N ASP A 322 8.67 -7.30 17.56
CA ASP A 322 9.97 -7.07 18.19
C ASP A 322 11.11 -7.96 17.63
N LEU A 323 11.02 -8.27 16.33
CA LEU A 323 12.01 -9.08 15.65
C LEU A 323 13.35 -8.35 15.54
N ASP A 324 14.43 -9.03 15.88
CA ASP A 324 15.78 -8.51 15.70
C ASP A 324 16.22 -8.66 14.23
N ALA A 325 16.83 -7.60 13.69
CA ALA A 325 17.32 -7.57 12.31
C ALA A 325 18.35 -8.68 12.03
N THR A 326 19.24 -8.96 12.98
CA THR A 326 20.27 -9.99 12.84
C THR A 326 19.67 -11.39 12.75
N THR A 327 18.63 -11.67 13.53
CA THR A 327 17.88 -12.92 13.48
C THR A 327 17.26 -13.16 12.10
N ILE A 328 16.68 -12.12 11.49
CA ILE A 328 16.07 -12.21 10.15
C ILE A 328 17.14 -12.46 9.08
N LEU A 329 18.24 -11.71 9.14
CA LEU A 329 19.29 -11.72 8.12
C LEU A 329 20.15 -12.99 8.16
N MET A 330 20.47 -13.48 9.35
CA MET A 330 21.28 -14.69 9.53
C MET A 330 20.48 -15.98 9.26
N GLY A 331 19.16 -15.89 9.20
CA GLY A 331 18.31 -17.04 8.88
C GLY A 331 18.21 -18.07 9.98
N ASP A 332 18.36 -17.65 11.24
CA ASP A 332 18.31 -18.52 12.41
C ASP A 332 17.00 -19.30 12.53
N TYR A 333 17.06 -20.47 13.12
CA TYR A 333 15.93 -21.38 13.35
C TYR A 333 14.76 -20.69 14.08
N LEU A 334 15.05 -19.76 14.98
CA LEU A 334 14.07 -18.96 15.73
C LEU A 334 13.19 -18.07 14.84
N PHE A 335 13.67 -17.68 13.65
CA PHE A 335 12.90 -16.86 12.72
C PHE A 335 11.92 -17.67 11.85
N THR A 336 12.05 -19.01 11.84
CA THR A 336 11.29 -19.88 10.93
C THR A 336 9.77 -19.72 11.09
N GLU A 337 9.27 -19.53 12.31
CA GLU A 337 7.83 -19.34 12.59
C GLU A 337 7.26 -18.06 11.98
N PHE A 338 8.06 -16.98 11.98
CA PHE A 338 7.60 -15.65 11.50
C PHE A 338 7.88 -15.41 10.00
N LYS A 339 8.76 -16.19 9.37
CA LYS A 339 9.10 -16.06 7.94
C LYS A 339 7.85 -16.11 7.06
N GLY A 340 6.94 -17.05 7.32
CA GLY A 340 5.72 -17.22 6.57
C GLY A 340 4.83 -15.97 6.62
N VAL A 341 4.62 -15.44 7.82
CA VAL A 341 3.79 -14.23 8.04
C VAL A 341 4.39 -13.01 7.37
N MET A 342 5.71 -12.82 7.51
CA MET A 342 6.42 -11.70 6.89
C MET A 342 6.37 -11.79 5.36
N ALA A 343 6.58 -12.98 4.79
CA ALA A 343 6.50 -13.20 3.35
C ALA A 343 5.08 -12.96 2.82
N GLU A 344 4.04 -13.45 3.50
CA GLU A 344 2.65 -13.20 3.10
C GLU A 344 2.29 -11.72 3.16
N ASN A 345 2.71 -11.01 4.23
CA ASN A 345 2.47 -9.56 4.34
C ASN A 345 3.18 -8.79 3.23
N TYR A 346 4.44 -9.14 2.93
CA TYR A 346 5.21 -8.54 1.84
C TYR A 346 4.55 -8.80 0.47
N VAL A 347 4.13 -10.04 0.22
CA VAL A 347 3.40 -10.39 -1.01
C VAL A 347 2.12 -9.58 -1.13
N LEU A 348 1.32 -9.49 -0.08
CA LEU A 348 0.09 -8.71 -0.11
C LEU A 348 0.33 -7.23 -0.41
N GLN A 349 1.37 -6.61 0.17
CA GLN A 349 1.74 -5.23 -0.15
C GLN A 349 1.98 -5.03 -1.66
N ALA A 350 2.69 -5.96 -2.30
CA ALA A 350 2.96 -5.92 -3.72
C ALA A 350 1.68 -6.15 -4.55
N LEU A 351 0.80 -7.07 -4.13
CA LEU A 351 -0.49 -7.33 -4.77
C LEU A 351 -1.43 -6.12 -4.68
N VAL A 352 -1.52 -5.48 -3.51
CA VAL A 352 -2.33 -4.26 -3.32
C VAL A 352 -1.88 -3.15 -4.26
N ARG A 353 -0.59 -2.99 -4.49
CA ARG A 353 -0.04 -1.98 -5.41
C ARG A 353 -0.41 -2.26 -6.87
N GLN A 354 -0.46 -3.52 -7.28
CA GLN A 354 -0.70 -3.94 -8.66
C GLN A 354 -2.18 -4.11 -8.99
N TYR A 355 -2.99 -4.59 -8.04
CA TYR A 355 -4.37 -5.04 -8.25
C TYR A 355 -5.41 -4.30 -7.38
N GLY A 356 -4.97 -3.31 -6.57
CA GLY A 356 -5.86 -2.57 -5.68
C GLY A 356 -6.09 -3.26 -4.33
N SER A 357 -7.08 -2.80 -3.57
CA SER A 357 -7.26 -3.17 -2.16
C SER A 357 -8.13 -4.39 -1.91
N GLN A 358 -8.80 -4.94 -2.93
CA GLN A 358 -9.70 -6.09 -2.75
C GLN A 358 -8.96 -7.40 -3.00
N HIS A 359 -8.69 -8.15 -1.92
CA HIS A 359 -8.00 -9.43 -1.98
C HIS A 359 -8.78 -10.53 -1.29
N TYR A 360 -8.57 -11.74 -1.75
CA TYR A 360 -9.27 -12.93 -1.30
C TYR A 360 -8.27 -14.05 -1.04
N TYR A 361 -8.63 -14.95 -0.13
CA TYR A 361 -7.95 -16.23 0.06
C TYR A 361 -8.96 -17.37 -0.09
N TRP A 362 -8.49 -18.54 -0.51
CA TRP A 362 -9.36 -19.69 -0.61
C TRP A 362 -9.19 -20.61 0.60
N THR A 363 -10.30 -21.20 1.05
CA THR A 363 -10.31 -22.26 2.06
C THR A 363 -11.30 -23.33 1.69
N SER A 364 -10.93 -24.61 1.90
CA SER A 364 -11.86 -25.74 1.77
C SER A 364 -12.82 -25.87 2.96
N GLY A 365 -12.78 -24.92 3.89
CA GLY A 365 -13.50 -24.96 5.16
C GLY A 365 -12.63 -25.42 6.33
N ASN A 366 -11.94 -26.54 6.25
CA ASN A 366 -11.21 -27.09 7.41
C ASN A 366 -9.77 -27.57 7.16
N THR A 367 -9.37 -27.93 5.94
CA THR A 367 -8.15 -28.71 5.72
C THR A 367 -7.16 -28.12 4.73
N ALA A 368 -7.59 -27.24 3.84
CA ALA A 368 -6.73 -26.64 2.82
C ALA A 368 -7.00 -25.16 2.68
N GLU A 369 -5.95 -24.40 2.48
CA GLU A 369 -6.00 -22.94 2.29
C GLU A 369 -4.96 -22.52 1.26
N VAL A 370 -5.31 -21.58 0.35
CA VAL A 370 -4.40 -20.90 -0.58
C VAL A 370 -4.39 -19.43 -0.19
N GLU A 371 -3.22 -18.89 0.05
CA GLU A 371 -3.04 -17.59 0.71
C GLU A 371 -3.68 -16.42 -0.03
N PHE A 372 -3.63 -16.41 -1.38
CA PHE A 372 -4.30 -15.36 -2.15
C PHE A 372 -4.95 -15.92 -3.42
N LEU A 373 -6.05 -15.30 -3.81
CA LEU A 373 -6.68 -15.47 -5.11
C LEU A 373 -6.67 -14.13 -5.83
N LEU A 374 -6.10 -14.07 -7.01
CA LEU A 374 -6.22 -12.92 -7.90
C LEU A 374 -7.34 -13.17 -8.91
N GLN A 375 -8.12 -12.11 -9.15
CA GLN A 375 -9.02 -12.03 -10.28
C GLN A 375 -8.41 -11.09 -11.31
N ASP A 376 -8.00 -11.62 -12.46
CA ASP A 376 -7.39 -10.85 -13.53
C ASP A 376 -7.85 -11.36 -14.88
N ALA A 377 -8.17 -10.45 -15.83
CA ALA A 377 -8.59 -10.75 -17.21
C ALA A 377 -9.62 -11.91 -17.34
N GLY A 378 -10.59 -11.98 -16.41
CA GLY A 378 -11.61 -13.04 -16.41
C GLY A 378 -11.13 -14.41 -15.92
N LYS A 379 -9.98 -14.46 -15.28
CA LYS A 379 -9.36 -15.68 -14.70
C LYS A 379 -9.20 -15.52 -13.19
N ILE A 380 -9.12 -16.66 -12.49
CA ILE A 380 -8.73 -16.73 -11.08
C ILE A 380 -7.38 -17.42 -11.01
N ILE A 381 -6.39 -16.71 -10.46
CA ILE A 381 -5.02 -17.19 -10.28
C ILE A 381 -4.80 -17.44 -8.79
N PRO A 382 -4.69 -18.70 -8.34
CA PRO A 382 -4.32 -19.03 -6.98
C PRO A 382 -2.83 -18.75 -6.74
N ILE A 383 -2.52 -18.12 -5.59
CA ILE A 383 -1.15 -17.79 -5.18
C ILE A 383 -0.88 -18.42 -3.82
N GLU A 384 0.12 -19.29 -3.81
CA GLU A 384 0.71 -19.90 -2.61
C GLU A 384 2.00 -19.17 -2.24
N VAL A 385 2.21 -18.90 -0.95
CA VAL A 385 3.42 -18.24 -0.45
C VAL A 385 4.24 -19.20 0.40
N LYS A 386 5.50 -19.42 0.05
CA LYS A 386 6.45 -20.26 0.78
C LYS A 386 7.72 -19.48 1.11
N ALA A 387 7.95 -19.21 2.36
CA ALA A 387 9.09 -18.43 2.82
C ALA A 387 10.43 -19.20 2.80
N ASP A 388 10.40 -20.52 2.65
CA ASP A 388 11.56 -21.42 2.68
C ASP A 388 11.74 -22.19 1.38
N LYS A 389 12.88 -22.94 1.31
CA LYS A 389 13.19 -23.84 0.19
C LYS A 389 12.28 -25.08 0.16
N ASN A 390 11.62 -25.43 1.29
CA ASN A 390 10.62 -26.48 1.29
C ASN A 390 9.31 -25.98 0.72
N VAL A 391 9.08 -26.30 -0.56
CA VAL A 391 7.95 -25.81 -1.34
C VAL A 391 6.81 -26.82 -1.47
N THR A 392 6.69 -27.77 -0.54
CA THR A 392 5.56 -28.70 -0.53
C THR A 392 4.26 -27.93 -0.28
N ALA A 393 3.47 -27.77 -1.33
CA ALA A 393 2.22 -26.97 -1.34
C ALA A 393 1.02 -27.91 -1.52
N LYS A 394 0.66 -28.66 -0.47
CA LYS A 394 -0.45 -29.62 -0.49
C LYS A 394 -1.79 -28.93 -0.81
N SER A 395 -2.01 -27.75 -0.26
CA SER A 395 -3.24 -26.98 -0.46
C SER A 395 -3.36 -26.48 -1.89
N LEU A 396 -2.31 -25.94 -2.47
CA LEU A 396 -2.31 -25.50 -3.87
C LEU A 396 -2.49 -26.71 -4.82
N ALA A 397 -1.83 -27.85 -4.55
CA ALA A 397 -2.04 -29.07 -5.34
C ALA A 397 -3.48 -29.58 -5.28
N TYR A 398 -4.11 -29.53 -4.10
CA TYR A 398 -5.52 -29.86 -3.94
C TYR A 398 -6.40 -28.89 -4.72
N TYR A 399 -6.16 -27.58 -4.62
CA TYR A 399 -6.89 -26.54 -5.35
C TYR A 399 -6.79 -26.76 -6.87
N ARG A 400 -5.57 -26.97 -7.39
CA ARG A 400 -5.31 -27.21 -8.82
C ARG A 400 -6.07 -28.44 -9.34
N LYS A 401 -6.07 -29.54 -8.59
CA LYS A 401 -6.81 -30.76 -8.95
C LYS A 401 -8.32 -30.53 -8.99
N GLN A 402 -8.85 -29.70 -8.07
CA GLN A 402 -10.31 -29.48 -7.96
C GLN A 402 -10.85 -28.45 -8.95
N TYR A 403 -10.11 -27.37 -9.20
CA TYR A 403 -10.60 -26.22 -9.96
C TYR A 403 -9.93 -26.03 -11.32
N LEU A 404 -8.86 -26.76 -11.61
CA LEU A 404 -8.14 -26.76 -12.89
C LEU A 404 -7.83 -25.33 -13.41
N PRO A 405 -7.17 -24.47 -12.60
CA PRO A 405 -6.84 -23.12 -13.03
C PRO A 405 -5.85 -23.18 -14.21
N LYS A 406 -5.97 -22.24 -15.16
CA LYS A 406 -5.02 -22.13 -16.29
C LYS A 406 -3.61 -21.79 -15.85
N LEU A 407 -3.48 -21.02 -14.77
CA LEU A 407 -2.22 -20.63 -14.15
C LEU A 407 -2.36 -20.65 -12.65
N SER A 408 -1.34 -21.18 -11.98
CA SER A 408 -1.15 -21.11 -10.54
C SER A 408 0.21 -20.52 -10.25
N VAL A 409 0.33 -19.72 -9.21
CA VAL A 409 1.60 -19.10 -8.82
C VAL A 409 2.03 -19.60 -7.45
N ARG A 410 3.28 -19.99 -7.32
CA ARG A 410 3.95 -20.24 -6.06
C ARG A 410 5.07 -19.23 -5.86
N LEU A 411 4.94 -18.36 -4.90
CA LEU A 411 5.97 -17.41 -4.51
C LEU A 411 6.87 -18.06 -3.47
N SER A 412 8.17 -18.15 -3.74
CA SER A 412 9.12 -18.83 -2.85
C SER A 412 10.53 -18.22 -2.94
N THR A 413 11.47 -18.77 -2.16
CA THR A 413 12.89 -18.41 -2.29
C THR A 413 13.63 -19.19 -3.39
N LEU A 414 12.96 -20.11 -4.09
CA LEU A 414 13.52 -20.81 -5.23
C LEU A 414 13.54 -19.93 -6.47
N ASN A 415 14.45 -20.24 -7.39
CA ASN A 415 14.59 -19.55 -8.66
C ASN A 415 13.34 -19.69 -9.55
N MET A 416 13.17 -18.79 -10.50
CA MET A 416 12.01 -18.76 -11.40
C MET A 416 11.97 -20.01 -12.30
N ARG A 417 10.78 -20.64 -12.36
CA ARG A 417 10.52 -21.83 -13.17
C ARG A 417 9.04 -21.98 -13.46
N LYS A 418 8.68 -22.27 -14.70
CA LYS A 418 7.32 -22.65 -15.11
C LYS A 418 7.26 -24.15 -15.40
N ASP A 419 6.36 -24.86 -14.75
CA ASP A 419 6.07 -26.27 -14.96
C ASP A 419 4.56 -26.40 -15.27
N ASP A 420 4.20 -26.60 -16.51
CA ASP A 420 2.80 -26.63 -17.00
C ASP A 420 2.01 -25.38 -16.55
N ASP A 421 0.98 -25.57 -15.72
CA ASP A 421 0.11 -24.54 -15.14
C ASP A 421 0.65 -23.95 -13.81
N LEU A 422 1.88 -24.31 -13.39
CA LEU A 422 2.51 -23.79 -12.17
C LEU A 422 3.73 -22.91 -12.48
N LEU A 423 3.63 -21.62 -12.12
CA LEU A 423 4.75 -20.71 -12.10
C LEU A 423 5.34 -20.65 -10.69
N ASN A 424 6.57 -21.11 -10.48
CA ASN A 424 7.34 -20.76 -9.30
C ASN A 424 8.04 -19.43 -9.56
N LEU A 425 7.71 -18.42 -8.77
CA LEU A 425 8.24 -17.07 -8.88
C LEU A 425 9.03 -16.73 -7.62
N PRO A 426 10.28 -16.24 -7.71
CA PRO A 426 11.01 -15.74 -6.56
C PRO A 426 10.25 -14.61 -5.87
N LEU A 427 10.23 -14.60 -4.53
CA LEU A 427 9.54 -13.58 -3.72
C LEU A 427 9.92 -12.15 -4.11
N TYR A 428 11.19 -11.90 -4.44
CA TYR A 428 11.64 -10.57 -4.87
C TYR A 428 11.06 -10.11 -6.22
N LEU A 429 10.46 -11.00 -7.02
CA LEU A 429 9.81 -10.67 -8.30
C LEU A 429 8.30 -10.42 -8.16
N VAL A 430 7.74 -10.47 -6.97
CA VAL A 430 6.29 -10.26 -6.80
C VAL A 430 5.83 -8.89 -7.31
N ASP A 431 6.66 -7.86 -7.25
CA ASP A 431 6.35 -6.53 -7.83
C ASP A 431 6.19 -6.57 -9.37
N LYS A 432 6.74 -7.60 -10.03
CA LYS A 432 6.62 -7.84 -11.48
C LYS A 432 5.58 -8.90 -11.85
N LEU A 433 4.83 -9.42 -10.86
CA LEU A 433 3.89 -10.53 -11.08
C LEU A 433 2.92 -10.26 -12.23
N LYS A 434 2.31 -9.07 -12.26
CA LYS A 434 1.33 -8.70 -13.29
C LYS A 434 1.95 -8.75 -14.68
N MET A 435 3.10 -8.12 -14.87
CA MET A 435 3.83 -8.10 -16.14
C MET A 435 4.23 -9.53 -16.59
N LEU A 436 4.74 -10.34 -15.67
CA LEU A 436 5.18 -11.71 -15.99
C LEU A 436 3.98 -12.64 -16.31
N VAL A 437 2.84 -12.45 -15.67
CA VAL A 437 1.60 -13.18 -16.01
C VAL A 437 1.10 -12.79 -17.41
N GLU A 438 1.07 -11.49 -17.71
CA GLU A 438 0.70 -10.98 -19.03
C GLU A 438 1.63 -11.50 -20.14
N SER A 439 2.96 -11.62 -19.88
CA SER A 439 3.92 -12.17 -20.85
C SER A 439 3.68 -13.66 -21.15
N ILE A 440 3.23 -14.46 -20.18
CA ILE A 440 2.85 -15.86 -20.42
C ILE A 440 1.66 -15.93 -21.38
N GLU A 441 0.65 -15.07 -21.17
CA GLU A 441 -0.58 -15.08 -21.98
C GLU A 441 -0.38 -14.65 -23.43
N LEU A 442 0.64 -13.82 -23.70
CA LEU A 442 0.98 -13.39 -25.05
C LEU A 442 1.73 -14.47 -25.83
N ASN A 443 2.35 -15.44 -25.13
CA ASN A 443 3.15 -16.50 -25.72
C ASN A 443 2.39 -17.86 -25.84
N GLU A 444 1.17 -17.96 -25.29
CA GLU A 444 0.21 -19.06 -25.44
C GLU A 444 -0.85 -18.76 -26.52
#